data_59fd468a3eea6cd8f859971dff716c72
#
_entry.id   59fd468a3eea6cd8f859971dff716c72
#
_cell.length_a   1.000
_cell.length_b   1.000
_cell.length_c   1.000
_cell.angle_alpha   90.00
_cell.angle_beta   90.00
_cell.angle_gamma   90.00
#
_symmetry.space_group_name_H-M   'P 1'
#
loop_
_entity.id
_entity.type
_entity.pdbx_description
1 polymer ?
#
loop_
_entity_poly.entity_id
_entity_poly.type
_entity_poly.pdbx_seq_one_letter_code
_entity_poly.pdbx_strand_id
1 'polypeptide(L)'
;MSGTGAQAIGLDVGGTKTAAIRVTVEGVVLARETLPTPANDMQATLDTMVQVSRSVITPEVRAIGIGAAGLVEKDTGRLTFAPNLAWRNAPLAQHLWDSLGLPTIADNDANAAAWGEFKLGAATGCRHVLFVGAGTGIGGAIIADGRLMRGAHGFAGEVGHIIVDPDGPLCGCGNHGCWEQFASGHAITRAGREAARQHPQSMIARRCGGDPAQVTGPLVTESARAGDPVARGILAAVGRSLGEGLGGLANVLDPEIVVVGGGAAAAGNLLLGPARASFVVAIEAAAHRPPVPLVTASLGNDAGAIGAAMMALEKLT
;
A
#
# COMPACT_ATOMS: atom_id res chain seq x y z
N MET A 1 -17.85 17.00 -28.57
CA MET A 1 -17.17 17.94 -27.65
C MET A 1 -16.99 17.18 -26.36
N SER A 2 -15.76 16.66 -26.11
CA SER A 2 -15.42 15.91 -24.90
C SER A 2 -15.50 16.84 -23.70
N GLY A 3 -16.37 16.50 -22.74
CA GLY A 3 -16.61 17.29 -21.55
C GLY A 3 -15.30 17.58 -20.81
N THR A 4 -15.04 18.86 -20.60
CA THR A 4 -14.00 19.35 -19.69
C THR A 4 -14.47 19.14 -18.25
N GLY A 5 -14.62 17.88 -17.84
CA GLY A 5 -14.89 17.52 -16.45
C GLY A 5 -13.75 17.98 -15.54
N ALA A 6 -14.04 18.26 -14.29
CA ALA A 6 -13.02 18.59 -13.31
C ALA A 6 -11.94 17.48 -13.25
N GLN A 7 -10.67 17.89 -13.19
CA GLN A 7 -9.53 17.00 -13.08
C GLN A 7 -8.82 17.23 -11.76
N ALA A 8 -8.11 16.23 -11.29
CA ALA A 8 -7.24 16.35 -10.12
C ALA A 8 -5.86 15.78 -10.38
N ILE A 9 -4.90 16.24 -9.60
CA ILE A 9 -3.60 15.60 -9.49
C ILE A 9 -3.62 14.71 -8.25
N GLY A 10 -3.18 13.47 -8.42
CA GLY A 10 -2.88 12.56 -7.31
C GLY A 10 -1.39 12.31 -7.23
N LEU A 11 -0.83 12.47 -6.04
CA LEU A 11 0.56 12.15 -5.76
C LEU A 11 0.65 10.86 -4.94
N ASP A 12 1.62 10.04 -5.30
CA ASP A 12 2.10 8.91 -4.50
C ASP A 12 3.53 9.22 -4.06
N VAL A 13 3.72 9.45 -2.75
CA VAL A 13 5.00 9.87 -2.16
C VAL A 13 5.58 8.74 -1.33
N GLY A 14 6.48 7.99 -1.96
CA GLY A 14 7.23 6.92 -1.30
C GLY A 14 8.68 7.28 -1.02
N GLY A 15 9.38 6.43 -0.27
CA GLY A 15 10.79 6.65 0.08
C GLY A 15 11.77 6.54 -1.10
N THR A 16 11.34 6.04 -2.26
CA THR A 16 12.22 5.83 -3.43
C THR A 16 11.83 6.71 -4.62
N LYS A 17 10.53 6.91 -4.82
CA LYS A 17 9.96 7.69 -5.93
C LYS A 17 8.82 8.56 -5.45
N THR A 18 8.65 9.70 -6.08
CA THR A 18 7.47 10.58 -5.99
C THR A 18 6.84 10.63 -7.37
N ALA A 19 5.60 10.20 -7.48
CA ALA A 19 4.85 10.18 -8.72
C ALA A 19 3.64 11.11 -8.63
N ALA A 20 3.37 11.85 -9.71
CA ALA A 20 2.14 12.61 -9.92
C ALA A 20 1.40 12.06 -11.13
N ILE A 21 0.10 11.91 -11.01
CA ILE A 21 -0.79 11.63 -12.14
C ILE A 21 -1.87 12.69 -12.21
N ARG A 22 -2.30 13.05 -13.40
CA ARG A 22 -3.50 13.84 -13.62
C ARG A 22 -4.61 12.93 -14.10
N VAL A 23 -5.75 12.99 -13.43
CA VAL A 23 -6.88 12.10 -13.68
C VAL A 23 -8.20 12.85 -13.85
N THR A 24 -9.15 12.26 -14.59
CA THR A 24 -10.54 12.70 -14.63
C THR A 24 -11.32 12.22 -13.40
N VAL A 25 -12.56 12.67 -13.25
CA VAL A 25 -13.47 12.18 -12.18
C VAL A 25 -13.81 10.69 -12.32
N GLU A 26 -13.67 10.11 -13.52
CA GLU A 26 -13.81 8.67 -13.79
C GLU A 26 -12.52 7.88 -13.54
N GLY A 27 -11.45 8.55 -13.07
CA GLY A 27 -10.16 7.91 -12.79
C GLY A 27 -9.28 7.61 -14.00
N VAL A 28 -9.62 8.18 -15.18
CA VAL A 28 -8.79 8.03 -16.38
C VAL A 28 -7.50 8.84 -16.22
N VAL A 29 -6.35 8.16 -16.28
CA VAL A 29 -5.03 8.81 -16.21
C VAL A 29 -4.73 9.52 -17.53
N LEU A 30 -4.58 10.84 -17.47
CA LEU A 30 -4.33 11.71 -18.62
C LEU A 30 -2.87 12.10 -18.79
N ALA A 31 -2.11 12.17 -17.69
CA ALA A 31 -0.69 12.49 -17.69
C ALA A 31 -0.03 11.88 -16.47
N ARG A 32 1.29 11.69 -16.55
CA ARG A 32 2.12 11.14 -15.47
C ARG A 32 3.50 11.76 -15.50
N GLU A 33 4.03 12.01 -14.30
CA GLU A 33 5.44 12.36 -14.08
C GLU A 33 5.95 11.60 -12.85
N THR A 34 7.21 11.19 -12.87
CA THR A 34 7.82 10.47 -11.75
C THR A 34 9.28 10.87 -11.61
N LEU A 35 9.66 11.23 -10.39
CA LEU A 35 11.03 11.56 -10.03
C LEU A 35 11.50 10.73 -8.83
N PRO A 36 12.81 10.51 -8.67
CA PRO A 36 13.35 9.94 -7.42
C PRO A 36 13.00 10.80 -6.22
N THR A 37 12.70 10.17 -5.07
CA THR A 37 12.47 10.88 -3.81
C THR A 37 13.81 11.12 -3.11
N PRO A 38 14.18 12.39 -2.81
CA PRO A 38 15.31 12.70 -1.94
C PRO A 38 14.98 12.41 -0.46
N ALA A 39 14.83 11.14 -0.10
CA ALA A 39 14.24 10.67 1.16
C ALA A 39 14.92 11.20 2.43
N ASN A 40 16.18 11.61 2.34
CA ASN A 40 16.97 12.15 3.45
C ASN A 40 16.87 13.69 3.60
N ASP A 41 16.22 14.36 2.65
CA ASP A 41 16.05 15.80 2.62
C ASP A 41 14.57 16.16 2.46
N MET A 42 13.97 16.68 3.52
CA MET A 42 12.56 17.05 3.54
C MET A 42 12.25 18.15 2.53
N GLN A 43 13.06 19.21 2.49
CA GLN A 43 12.80 20.33 1.60
C GLN A 43 12.94 19.92 0.12
N ALA A 44 13.99 19.18 -0.21
CA ALA A 44 14.17 18.66 -1.58
C ALA A 44 13.03 17.74 -2.00
N THR A 45 12.42 16.95 -1.09
CA THR A 45 11.26 16.15 -1.42
C THR A 45 10.00 17.00 -1.61
N LEU A 46 9.77 17.99 -0.76
CA LEU A 46 8.66 18.95 -0.95
C LEU A 46 8.76 19.65 -2.31
N ASP A 47 9.97 20.08 -2.69
CA ASP A 47 10.24 20.70 -3.98
C ASP A 47 10.02 19.70 -5.14
N THR A 48 10.39 18.44 -4.96
CA THR A 48 10.12 17.37 -5.93
C THR A 48 8.63 17.16 -6.15
N MET A 49 7.83 17.18 -5.06
CA MET A 49 6.36 17.09 -5.16
C MET A 49 5.78 18.25 -5.98
N VAL A 50 6.27 19.47 -5.76
CA VAL A 50 5.88 20.64 -6.56
C VAL A 50 6.30 20.46 -8.03
N GLN A 51 7.51 19.99 -8.28
CA GLN A 51 8.02 19.79 -9.63
C GLN A 51 7.20 18.78 -10.42
N VAL A 52 6.95 17.58 -9.88
CA VAL A 52 6.14 16.57 -10.59
C VAL A 52 4.69 17.04 -10.79
N SER A 53 4.13 17.81 -9.85
CA SER A 53 2.79 18.38 -10.01
C SER A 53 2.74 19.41 -11.13
N ARG A 54 3.73 20.31 -11.22
CA ARG A 54 3.83 21.31 -12.31
C ARG A 54 3.93 20.68 -13.69
N SER A 55 4.57 19.53 -13.81
CA SER A 55 4.72 18.83 -15.10
C SER A 55 3.40 18.29 -15.65
N VAL A 56 2.40 18.05 -14.78
CA VAL A 56 1.10 17.48 -15.19
C VAL A 56 -0.07 18.46 -15.02
N ILE A 57 0.13 19.64 -14.43
CA ILE A 57 -0.91 20.62 -14.16
C ILE A 57 -1.44 21.25 -15.43
N THR A 58 -2.75 21.49 -15.50
CA THR A 58 -3.44 22.22 -16.57
C THR A 58 -4.57 23.08 -15.99
N PRO A 59 -5.18 24.00 -16.76
CA PRO A 59 -6.26 24.84 -16.26
C PRO A 59 -7.51 24.09 -15.77
N GLU A 60 -7.69 22.82 -16.17
CA GLU A 60 -8.81 21.97 -15.77
C GLU A 60 -8.60 21.33 -14.37
N VAL A 61 -7.36 21.34 -13.85
CA VAL A 61 -7.06 20.79 -12.51
C VAL A 61 -7.67 21.69 -11.44
N ARG A 62 -8.44 21.05 -10.53
CA ARG A 62 -9.18 21.74 -9.46
C ARG A 62 -8.63 21.48 -8.06
N ALA A 63 -7.95 20.36 -7.88
CA ALA A 63 -7.43 19.97 -6.58
C ALA A 63 -6.22 19.03 -6.70
N ILE A 64 -5.48 18.89 -5.59
CA ILE A 64 -4.35 17.99 -5.45
C ILE A 64 -4.60 17.09 -4.25
N GLY A 65 -4.44 15.77 -4.44
CA GLY A 65 -4.44 14.78 -3.37
C GLY A 65 -3.06 14.16 -3.23
N ILE A 66 -2.64 13.91 -2.01
CA ILE A 66 -1.35 13.32 -1.67
C ILE A 66 -1.59 12.03 -0.88
N GLY A 67 -1.10 10.89 -1.38
CA GLY A 67 -0.92 9.66 -0.61
C GLY A 67 0.53 9.59 -0.17
N ALA A 68 0.80 9.56 1.12
CA ALA A 68 2.15 9.52 1.66
C ALA A 68 2.33 8.37 2.63
N ALA A 69 3.45 7.63 2.48
CA ALA A 69 3.80 6.55 3.39
C ALA A 69 4.14 7.08 4.79
N GLY A 70 3.33 6.74 5.80
CA GLY A 70 3.51 7.14 7.19
C GLY A 70 2.26 7.72 7.84
N LEU A 71 2.44 8.30 9.03
CA LEU A 71 1.36 8.85 9.85
C LEU A 71 1.00 10.27 9.39
N VAL A 72 -0.12 10.41 8.70
CA VAL A 72 -0.64 11.70 8.19
C VAL A 72 -1.81 12.15 9.07
N GLU A 73 -1.71 13.35 9.57
CA GLU A 73 -2.73 13.99 10.40
C GLU A 73 -3.93 14.42 9.53
N LYS A 74 -5.12 13.93 9.86
CA LYS A 74 -6.31 14.05 9.00
C LYS A 74 -6.79 15.49 8.77
N ASP A 75 -6.57 16.40 9.75
CA ASP A 75 -7.11 17.75 9.71
C ASP A 75 -6.16 18.74 9.03
N THR A 76 -4.86 18.51 9.12
CA THR A 76 -3.82 19.40 8.58
C THR A 76 -3.13 18.87 7.33
N GLY A 77 -3.22 17.55 7.04
CA GLY A 77 -2.45 16.91 5.99
C GLY A 77 -0.93 16.94 6.23
N ARG A 78 -0.53 17.03 7.52
CA ARG A 78 0.86 17.00 7.95
C ARG A 78 1.34 15.57 8.13
N LEU A 79 2.47 15.23 7.55
CA LEU A 79 3.15 13.95 7.80
C LEU A 79 3.94 14.05 9.11
N THR A 80 3.44 13.43 10.18
CA THR A 80 4.07 13.49 11.51
C THR A 80 5.26 12.56 11.64
N PHE A 81 5.17 11.37 11.03
CA PHE A 81 6.21 10.35 11.07
C PHE A 81 6.14 9.47 9.81
N ALA A 82 7.30 9.14 9.26
CA ALA A 82 7.44 8.13 8.20
C ALA A 82 8.67 7.26 8.49
N PRO A 83 8.54 5.92 8.51
CA PRO A 83 9.66 5.04 8.84
C PRO A 83 10.78 5.06 7.79
N ASN A 84 10.42 5.33 6.54
CA ASN A 84 11.34 5.31 5.40
C ASN A 84 11.80 6.70 4.94
N LEU A 85 11.44 7.75 5.68
CA LEU A 85 11.78 9.14 5.39
C LEU A 85 12.35 9.81 6.65
N ALA A 86 13.40 10.58 6.49
CA ALA A 86 14.06 11.23 7.62
C ALA A 86 13.28 12.42 8.21
N TRP A 87 12.07 12.68 7.69
CA TRP A 87 11.29 13.87 8.05
C TRP A 87 10.40 13.65 9.26
N ARG A 88 10.14 14.76 9.90
CA ARG A 88 9.17 14.84 11.00
C ARG A 88 8.35 16.11 10.83
N ASN A 89 7.04 16.01 11.04
CA ASN A 89 6.10 17.14 10.95
C ASN A 89 6.14 17.88 9.60
N ALA A 90 6.29 17.15 8.46
CA ALA A 90 6.35 17.74 7.13
C ALA A 90 4.98 18.29 6.69
N PRO A 91 4.86 19.57 6.30
CA PRO A 91 3.59 20.22 5.99
C PRO A 91 3.18 19.95 4.52
N LEU A 92 2.90 18.70 4.16
CA LEU A 92 2.71 18.29 2.76
C LEU A 92 1.61 19.09 2.06
N ALA A 93 0.41 19.10 2.61
CA ALA A 93 -0.74 19.76 2.00
C ALA A 93 -0.54 21.27 1.90
N GLN A 94 -0.05 21.90 2.99
CA GLN A 94 0.17 23.35 3.04
C GLN A 94 1.24 23.80 2.05
N HIS A 95 2.36 23.06 1.95
CA HIS A 95 3.45 23.41 1.04
C HIS A 95 3.01 23.40 -0.43
N LEU A 96 2.24 22.39 -0.85
CA LEU A 96 1.72 22.34 -2.22
C LEU A 96 0.66 23.43 -2.48
N TRP A 97 -0.21 23.69 -1.51
CA TRP A 97 -1.16 24.80 -1.60
C TRP A 97 -0.45 26.12 -1.83
N ASP A 98 0.53 26.46 -0.99
CA ASP A 98 1.28 27.72 -1.09
C ASP A 98 2.05 27.84 -2.40
N SER A 99 2.58 26.72 -2.93
CA SER A 99 3.39 26.70 -4.14
C SER A 99 2.59 26.71 -5.45
N LEU A 100 1.36 26.16 -5.44
CA LEU A 100 0.58 25.90 -6.67
C LEU A 100 -0.79 26.61 -6.68
N GLY A 101 -1.24 27.14 -5.54
CA GLY A 101 -2.52 27.86 -5.42
C GLY A 101 -3.76 26.96 -5.59
N LEU A 102 -3.62 25.65 -5.47
CA LEU A 102 -4.71 24.67 -5.61
C LEU A 102 -5.08 24.05 -4.26
N PRO A 103 -6.37 23.85 -3.97
CA PRO A 103 -6.81 23.10 -2.81
C PRO A 103 -6.09 21.75 -2.72
N THR A 104 -5.41 21.50 -1.61
CA THR A 104 -4.58 20.30 -1.45
C THR A 104 -4.95 19.57 -0.18
N ILE A 105 -5.04 18.24 -0.26
CA ILE A 105 -5.20 17.35 0.89
C ILE A 105 -4.08 16.33 0.90
N ALA A 106 -3.79 15.78 2.08
CA ALA A 106 -2.90 14.63 2.21
C ALA A 106 -3.53 13.58 3.13
N ASP A 107 -3.27 12.31 2.83
CA ASP A 107 -3.67 11.16 3.62
C ASP A 107 -2.57 10.09 3.56
N ASN A 108 -2.69 9.06 4.38
CA ASN A 108 -1.83 7.89 4.30
C ASN A 108 -1.97 7.19 2.93
N ASP A 109 -0.89 6.59 2.43
CA ASP A 109 -0.84 5.92 1.12
C ASP A 109 -1.79 4.71 0.99
N ALA A 110 -1.93 3.90 2.06
CA ALA A 110 -2.88 2.79 2.07
C ALA A 110 -4.34 3.28 2.12
N ASN A 111 -4.61 4.37 2.85
CA ASN A 111 -5.91 5.03 2.83
C ASN A 111 -6.27 5.53 1.43
N ALA A 112 -5.32 6.16 0.75
CA ALA A 112 -5.51 6.61 -0.62
C ALA A 112 -5.76 5.44 -1.57
N ALA A 113 -4.94 4.39 -1.51
CA ALA A 113 -5.12 3.20 -2.35
C ALA A 113 -6.47 2.51 -2.11
N ALA A 114 -6.87 2.36 -0.86
CA ALA A 114 -8.18 1.81 -0.49
C ALA A 114 -9.33 2.64 -1.06
N TRP A 115 -9.21 3.97 -0.98
CA TRP A 115 -10.24 4.86 -1.53
C TRP A 115 -10.34 4.74 -3.05
N GLY A 116 -9.21 4.63 -3.75
CA GLY A 116 -9.19 4.35 -5.19
C GLY A 116 -9.91 3.05 -5.54
N GLU A 117 -9.58 1.95 -4.86
CA GLU A 117 -10.22 0.65 -5.06
C GLU A 117 -11.71 0.64 -4.69
N PHE A 118 -12.10 1.41 -3.70
CA PHE A 118 -13.50 1.60 -3.29
C PHE A 118 -14.33 2.38 -4.33
N LYS A 119 -13.76 3.43 -4.89
CA LYS A 119 -14.47 4.30 -5.85
C LYS A 119 -14.49 3.74 -7.25
N LEU A 120 -13.39 3.14 -7.70
CA LEU A 120 -13.16 2.83 -9.13
C LEU A 120 -12.60 1.42 -9.36
N GLY A 121 -12.32 0.68 -8.30
CA GLY A 121 -11.62 -0.60 -8.40
C GLY A 121 -12.39 -1.80 -7.86
N ALA A 122 -11.65 -2.72 -7.25
CA ALA A 122 -12.12 -4.03 -6.83
C ALA A 122 -13.21 -4.00 -5.74
N ALA A 123 -13.36 -2.89 -5.01
CA ALA A 123 -14.35 -2.74 -3.94
C ALA A 123 -15.54 -1.83 -4.32
N THR A 124 -15.70 -1.53 -5.61
CA THR A 124 -16.83 -0.70 -6.08
C THR A 124 -18.17 -1.34 -5.72
N GLY A 125 -19.07 -0.54 -5.11
CA GLY A 125 -20.40 -0.98 -4.68
C GLY A 125 -20.47 -1.59 -3.28
N CYS A 126 -19.34 -1.88 -2.62
CA CYS A 126 -19.29 -2.31 -1.23
C CYS A 126 -19.40 -1.13 -0.27
N ARG A 127 -19.76 -1.40 0.99
CA ARG A 127 -19.81 -0.39 2.07
C ARG A 127 -18.80 -0.65 3.17
N HIS A 128 -18.40 -1.91 3.35
CA HIS A 128 -17.48 -2.37 4.38
C HIS A 128 -16.31 -3.07 3.71
N VAL A 129 -15.15 -2.42 3.68
CA VAL A 129 -13.96 -2.89 2.95
C VAL A 129 -12.76 -2.91 3.88
N LEU A 130 -12.05 -4.03 3.89
CA LEU A 130 -10.69 -4.09 4.40
C LEU A 130 -9.72 -4.09 3.22
N PHE A 131 -8.89 -3.06 3.12
CA PHE A 131 -7.77 -3.01 2.18
C PHE A 131 -6.47 -3.31 2.90
N VAL A 132 -5.63 -4.16 2.29
CA VAL A 132 -4.28 -4.45 2.79
C VAL A 132 -3.29 -4.38 1.65
N GLY A 133 -2.37 -3.43 1.74
CA GLY A 133 -1.25 -3.26 0.83
C GLY A 133 -0.05 -4.10 1.30
N ALA A 134 0.13 -5.31 0.76
CA ALA A 134 1.32 -6.14 0.97
C ALA A 134 2.43 -5.67 0.02
N GLY A 135 3.18 -4.67 0.44
CA GLY A 135 4.33 -4.10 -0.26
C GLY A 135 5.65 -4.48 0.40
N THR A 136 6.53 -3.51 0.57
CA THR A 136 7.76 -3.63 1.39
C THR A 136 7.38 -4.04 2.81
N GLY A 137 6.44 -3.33 3.44
CA GLY A 137 5.76 -3.68 4.68
C GLY A 137 4.30 -4.06 4.44
N ILE A 138 3.46 -3.87 5.45
CA ILE A 138 1.99 -3.99 5.36
C ILE A 138 1.36 -2.66 5.77
N GLY A 139 0.71 -1.99 4.83
CA GLY A 139 -0.22 -0.91 5.09
C GLY A 139 -1.66 -1.41 5.07
N GLY A 140 -2.55 -0.75 5.79
CA GLY A 140 -3.96 -1.10 5.78
C GLY A 140 -4.88 0.11 5.79
N ALA A 141 -6.11 -0.11 5.34
CA ALA A 141 -7.17 0.89 5.42
C ALA A 141 -8.53 0.20 5.59
N ILE A 142 -9.42 0.87 6.28
CA ILE A 142 -10.73 0.35 6.62
C ILE A 142 -11.78 1.33 6.12
N ILE A 143 -12.74 0.81 5.36
CA ILE A 143 -13.93 1.56 4.98
C ILE A 143 -15.11 0.93 5.70
N ALA A 144 -15.83 1.71 6.49
CA ALA A 144 -17.01 1.32 7.22
C ALA A 144 -18.17 2.24 6.87
N ASP A 145 -19.33 1.66 6.52
CA ASP A 145 -20.50 2.41 6.06
C ASP A 145 -20.22 3.36 4.87
N GLY A 146 -19.30 2.95 3.97
CA GLY A 146 -18.91 3.75 2.82
C GLY A 146 -18.01 4.94 3.16
N ARG A 147 -17.42 4.97 4.37
CA ARG A 147 -16.54 6.05 4.84
C ARG A 147 -15.20 5.50 5.29
N LEU A 148 -14.13 6.17 4.91
CA LEU A 148 -12.79 5.82 5.34
C LEU A 148 -12.62 6.07 6.85
N MET A 149 -12.23 5.03 7.59
CA MET A 149 -12.01 5.09 9.03
C MET A 149 -10.59 5.59 9.33
N ARG A 150 -10.46 6.87 9.59
CA ARG A 150 -9.16 7.51 9.90
C ARG A 150 -8.82 7.51 11.39
N GLY A 151 -9.77 7.20 12.26
CA GLY A 151 -9.60 7.33 13.71
C GLY A 151 -9.59 8.78 14.21
N ALA A 152 -9.19 8.95 15.45
CA ALA A 152 -9.22 10.27 16.10
C ALA A 152 -8.25 11.27 15.48
N HIS A 153 -7.05 10.80 15.10
CA HIS A 153 -5.95 11.67 14.64
C HIS A 153 -5.56 11.45 13.16
N GLY A 154 -6.08 10.42 12.51
CA GLY A 154 -5.70 10.04 11.14
C GLY A 154 -4.86 8.76 11.08
N PHE A 155 -4.60 8.10 12.21
CA PHE A 155 -3.63 7.00 12.33
C PHE A 155 -4.29 5.60 12.44
N ALA A 156 -5.58 5.47 12.14
CA ALA A 156 -6.22 4.16 12.08
C ALA A 156 -5.77 3.40 10.82
N GLY A 157 -5.82 2.08 10.89
CA GLY A 157 -5.48 1.22 9.75
C GLY A 157 -4.05 0.68 9.78
N GLU A 158 -3.25 0.96 10.80
CA GLU A 158 -1.88 0.46 10.98
C GLU A 158 -1.87 -1.04 11.32
N VAL A 159 -2.60 -1.85 10.53
CA VAL A 159 -2.82 -3.29 10.76
C VAL A 159 -1.54 -4.12 10.68
N GLY A 160 -0.55 -3.65 9.89
CA GLY A 160 0.75 -4.30 9.76
C GLY A 160 1.54 -4.33 11.07
N HIS A 161 1.21 -3.44 12.02
CA HIS A 161 1.91 -3.33 13.30
C HIS A 161 1.18 -4.01 14.47
N ILE A 162 0.13 -4.79 14.20
CA ILE A 162 -0.43 -5.72 15.18
C ILE A 162 0.63 -6.76 15.54
N ILE A 163 0.91 -6.92 16.84
CA ILE A 163 1.87 -7.90 17.34
C ILE A 163 1.24 -9.29 17.28
N VAL A 164 1.76 -10.16 16.43
CA VAL A 164 1.29 -11.54 16.25
C VAL A 164 2.21 -12.56 16.92
N ASP A 165 3.45 -12.16 17.22
CA ASP A 165 4.44 -12.97 17.93
C ASP A 165 5.35 -12.05 18.75
N PRO A 166 5.12 -11.94 20.08
CA PRO A 166 5.91 -11.02 20.93
C PRO A 166 7.42 -11.30 20.94
N ASP A 167 7.84 -12.55 20.67
CA ASP A 167 9.23 -12.97 20.58
C ASP A 167 9.77 -12.91 19.14
N GLY A 168 8.98 -12.41 18.22
CA GLY A 168 9.30 -12.32 16.79
C GLY A 168 10.34 -11.24 16.45
N PRO A 169 10.64 -11.07 15.15
CA PRO A 169 11.66 -10.14 14.68
C PRO A 169 11.35 -8.68 15.04
N LEU A 170 12.41 -7.89 15.25
CA LEU A 170 12.30 -6.44 15.43
C LEU A 170 11.70 -5.80 14.18
N CYS A 171 10.68 -4.97 14.38
CA CYS A 171 10.03 -4.17 13.35
C CYS A 171 10.62 -2.76 13.28
N GLY A 172 10.55 -2.13 12.10
CA GLY A 172 10.96 -0.73 11.91
C GLY A 172 10.19 0.28 12.77
N CYS A 173 9.01 -0.08 13.29
CA CYS A 173 8.26 0.76 14.22
C CYS A 173 8.80 0.74 15.67
N GLY A 174 9.77 -0.13 15.96
CA GLY A 174 10.37 -0.31 17.29
C GLY A 174 9.80 -1.46 18.10
N ASN A 175 8.67 -2.06 17.71
CA ASN A 175 8.10 -3.23 18.36
C ASN A 175 8.71 -4.54 17.83
N HIS A 176 8.53 -5.63 18.56
CA HIS A 176 8.83 -6.97 18.09
C HIS A 176 7.58 -7.68 17.58
N GLY A 177 7.74 -8.54 16.55
CA GLY A 177 6.75 -9.48 16.08
C GLY A 177 5.50 -8.88 15.46
N CYS A 178 5.61 -7.68 14.86
CA CYS A 178 4.53 -7.11 14.06
C CYS A 178 4.17 -8.02 12.88
N TRP A 179 2.90 -8.09 12.52
CA TRP A 179 2.40 -8.93 11.44
C TRP A 179 3.14 -8.72 10.11
N GLU A 180 3.53 -7.49 9.78
CA GLU A 180 4.31 -7.22 8.57
C GLU A 180 5.64 -7.98 8.51
N GLN A 181 6.22 -8.36 9.66
CA GLN A 181 7.45 -9.14 9.72
C GLN A 181 7.26 -10.57 9.23
N PHE A 182 6.03 -11.05 9.11
CA PHE A 182 5.68 -12.41 8.67
C PHE A 182 4.97 -12.46 7.32
N ALA A 183 4.34 -11.37 6.89
CA ALA A 183 3.39 -11.37 5.78
C ALA A 183 3.69 -10.34 4.65
N SER A 184 4.85 -9.67 4.69
CA SER A 184 5.23 -8.62 3.73
C SER A 184 6.30 -9.05 2.74
N GLY A 185 6.66 -8.16 1.80
CA GLY A 185 7.81 -8.29 0.91
C GLY A 185 9.14 -8.36 1.67
N HIS A 186 9.27 -7.69 2.82
CA HIS A 186 10.42 -7.85 3.72
C HIS A 186 10.51 -9.28 4.27
N ALA A 187 9.38 -9.90 4.65
CA ALA A 187 9.35 -11.29 5.10
C ALA A 187 9.82 -12.24 3.98
N ILE A 188 9.36 -12.04 2.75
CA ILE A 188 9.80 -12.82 1.58
C ILE A 188 11.31 -12.66 1.37
N THR A 189 11.81 -11.42 1.39
CA THR A 189 13.23 -11.12 1.19
C THR A 189 14.10 -11.76 2.28
N ARG A 190 13.72 -11.62 3.54
CA ARG A 190 14.44 -12.19 4.68
C ARG A 190 14.50 -13.72 4.60
N ALA A 191 13.36 -14.36 4.37
CA ALA A 191 13.29 -15.81 4.20
C ALA A 191 14.09 -16.29 2.98
N GLY A 192 14.07 -15.54 1.88
CA GLY A 192 14.86 -15.82 0.69
C GLY A 192 16.38 -15.73 0.93
N ARG A 193 16.83 -14.73 1.70
CA ARG A 193 18.25 -14.59 2.11
C ARG A 193 18.72 -15.76 2.96
N GLU A 194 17.89 -16.18 3.91
CA GLU A 194 18.20 -17.34 4.73
C GLU A 194 18.22 -18.65 3.91
N ALA A 195 17.22 -18.81 3.01
CA ALA A 195 17.19 -19.96 2.11
C ALA A 195 18.39 -20.02 1.15
N ALA A 196 18.90 -18.87 0.68
CA ALA A 196 20.11 -18.85 -0.15
C ALA A 196 21.34 -19.37 0.59
N ARG A 197 21.43 -19.12 1.91
CA ARG A 197 22.52 -19.65 2.75
C ARG A 197 22.36 -21.16 2.99
N GLN A 198 21.14 -21.60 3.32
CA GLN A 198 20.88 -23.00 3.73
C GLN A 198 20.76 -23.95 2.53
N HIS A 199 20.36 -23.45 1.36
CA HIS A 199 20.12 -24.22 0.15
C HIS A 199 20.93 -23.69 -1.05
N PRO A 200 22.26 -23.88 -1.10
CA PRO A 200 23.13 -23.32 -2.14
C PRO A 200 22.81 -23.85 -3.56
N GLN A 201 22.06 -24.96 -3.67
CA GLN A 201 21.61 -25.52 -4.94
C GLN A 201 20.25 -24.96 -5.41
N SER A 202 19.58 -24.14 -4.60
CA SER A 202 18.30 -23.51 -4.96
C SER A 202 18.47 -22.52 -6.12
N MET A 203 17.39 -22.23 -6.85
CA MET A 203 17.41 -21.17 -7.87
C MET A 203 17.62 -19.80 -7.23
N ILE A 204 17.15 -19.60 -5.99
CA ILE A 204 17.40 -18.35 -5.23
C ILE A 204 18.90 -18.12 -5.11
N ALA A 205 19.66 -19.12 -4.60
CA ALA A 205 21.10 -19.02 -4.40
C ALA A 205 21.86 -18.80 -5.73
N ARG A 206 21.46 -19.49 -6.78
CA ARG A 206 22.07 -19.32 -8.10
C ARG A 206 21.79 -17.95 -8.72
N ARG A 207 20.56 -17.43 -8.61
CA ARG A 207 20.17 -16.13 -9.18
C ARG A 207 20.76 -14.94 -8.45
N CYS A 208 21.05 -15.06 -7.14
CA CYS A 208 21.74 -14.01 -6.40
C CYS A 208 23.28 -14.08 -6.53
N GLY A 209 23.82 -14.93 -7.45
CA GLY A 209 25.26 -15.06 -7.66
C GLY A 209 26.02 -15.63 -6.46
N GLY A 210 25.33 -16.35 -5.56
CA GLY A 210 25.91 -16.86 -4.31
C GLY A 210 26.02 -15.82 -3.18
N ASP A 211 25.62 -14.56 -3.41
CA ASP A 211 25.56 -13.53 -2.38
C ASP A 211 24.13 -13.35 -1.85
N PRO A 212 23.79 -13.85 -0.65
CA PRO A 212 22.45 -13.71 -0.07
C PRO A 212 22.01 -12.26 0.12
N ALA A 213 22.93 -11.29 0.18
CA ALA A 213 22.57 -9.88 0.30
C ALA A 213 21.82 -9.34 -0.94
N GLN A 214 22.07 -9.95 -2.12
CA GLN A 214 21.42 -9.60 -3.38
C GLN A 214 20.01 -10.17 -3.53
N VAL A 215 19.56 -11.01 -2.59
CA VAL A 215 18.19 -11.57 -2.65
C VAL A 215 17.16 -10.48 -2.39
N THR A 216 16.19 -10.37 -3.30
CA THR A 216 15.03 -9.49 -3.23
C THR A 216 13.72 -10.29 -3.31
N GLY A 217 12.60 -9.71 -2.88
CA GLY A 217 11.28 -10.33 -3.01
C GLY A 217 10.92 -10.72 -4.46
N PRO A 218 11.12 -9.84 -5.46
CA PRO A 218 10.97 -10.20 -6.87
C PRO A 218 11.79 -11.42 -7.30
N LEU A 219 13.09 -11.49 -6.91
CA LEU A 219 13.96 -12.64 -7.23
C LEU A 219 13.40 -13.95 -6.66
N VAL A 220 12.88 -13.95 -5.43
CA VAL A 220 12.22 -15.13 -4.83
C VAL A 220 10.97 -15.49 -5.63
N THR A 221 10.14 -14.51 -5.99
CA THR A 221 8.92 -14.72 -6.78
C THR A 221 9.23 -15.32 -8.16
N GLU A 222 10.24 -14.82 -8.86
CA GLU A 222 10.68 -15.34 -10.15
C GLU A 222 11.24 -16.77 -10.05
N SER A 223 11.98 -17.05 -8.97
CA SER A 223 12.47 -18.40 -8.69
C SER A 223 11.32 -19.39 -8.46
N ALA A 224 10.30 -18.96 -7.71
CA ALA A 224 9.11 -19.76 -7.46
C ALA A 224 8.31 -20.03 -8.75
N ARG A 225 8.16 -19.01 -9.62
CA ARG A 225 7.54 -19.16 -10.95
C ARG A 225 8.31 -20.14 -11.84
N ALA A 226 9.64 -20.13 -11.74
CA ALA A 226 10.51 -21.06 -12.46
C ALA A 226 10.52 -22.49 -11.87
N GLY A 227 9.76 -22.74 -10.80
CA GLY A 227 9.56 -24.07 -10.25
C GLY A 227 10.42 -24.41 -9.03
N ASP A 228 11.21 -23.48 -8.49
CA ASP A 228 12.02 -23.72 -7.30
C ASP A 228 11.13 -24.06 -6.09
N PRO A 229 11.26 -25.28 -5.50
CA PRO A 229 10.41 -25.69 -4.40
C PRO A 229 10.68 -24.88 -3.11
N VAL A 230 11.92 -24.42 -2.91
CA VAL A 230 12.30 -23.58 -1.74
C VAL A 230 11.59 -22.24 -1.84
N ALA A 231 11.68 -21.58 -3.00
CA ALA A 231 11.01 -20.29 -3.24
C ALA A 231 9.48 -20.40 -3.14
N ARG A 232 8.89 -21.48 -3.66
CA ARG A 232 7.44 -21.76 -3.50
C ARG A 232 7.06 -21.96 -2.05
N GLY A 233 7.88 -22.68 -1.28
CA GLY A 233 7.69 -22.88 0.16
C GLY A 233 7.67 -21.55 0.93
N ILE A 234 8.57 -20.62 0.60
CA ILE A 234 8.63 -19.28 1.19
C ILE A 234 7.33 -18.51 0.90
N LEU A 235 6.93 -18.43 -0.38
CA LEU A 235 5.70 -17.69 -0.75
C LEU A 235 4.45 -18.31 -0.10
N ALA A 236 4.41 -19.63 0.02
CA ALA A 236 3.30 -20.31 0.68
C ALA A 236 3.27 -20.01 2.19
N ALA A 237 4.42 -19.97 2.87
CA ALA A 237 4.50 -19.64 4.30
C ALA A 237 4.07 -18.19 4.56
N VAL A 238 4.61 -17.23 3.80
CA VAL A 238 4.24 -15.82 3.91
C VAL A 238 2.76 -15.61 3.56
N GLY A 239 2.26 -16.32 2.54
CA GLY A 239 0.84 -16.30 2.19
C GLY A 239 -0.06 -16.82 3.31
N ARG A 240 0.31 -17.89 4.01
CA ARG A 240 -0.44 -18.36 5.19
C ARG A 240 -0.50 -17.30 6.28
N SER A 241 0.64 -16.72 6.64
CA SER A 241 0.67 -15.65 7.65
C SER A 241 -0.15 -14.41 7.23
N LEU A 242 -0.18 -14.11 5.91
CA LEU A 242 -1.05 -13.05 5.38
C LEU A 242 -2.53 -13.41 5.61
N GLY A 243 -2.94 -14.63 5.24
CA GLY A 243 -4.33 -15.06 5.39
C GLY A 243 -4.79 -15.18 6.84
N GLU A 244 -3.93 -15.63 7.74
CA GLU A 244 -4.22 -15.70 9.18
C GLU A 244 -4.51 -14.32 9.77
N GLY A 245 -3.64 -13.32 9.48
CA GLY A 245 -3.86 -11.95 9.94
C GLY A 245 -5.11 -11.31 9.34
N LEU A 246 -5.37 -11.54 8.04
CA LEU A 246 -6.60 -11.08 7.38
C LEU A 246 -7.85 -11.70 8.03
N GLY A 247 -7.82 -12.99 8.39
CA GLY A 247 -8.92 -13.66 9.07
C GLY A 247 -9.18 -13.09 10.47
N GLY A 248 -8.11 -12.80 11.21
CA GLY A 248 -8.22 -12.11 12.49
C GLY A 248 -8.88 -10.73 12.35
N LEU A 249 -8.48 -9.96 11.35
CA LEU A 249 -9.09 -8.66 11.06
C LEU A 249 -10.55 -8.79 10.59
N ALA A 250 -10.87 -9.80 9.78
CA ALA A 250 -12.24 -10.06 9.35
C ALA A 250 -13.17 -10.40 10.53
N ASN A 251 -12.68 -11.07 11.57
CA ASN A 251 -13.44 -11.33 12.79
C ASN A 251 -13.74 -10.06 13.60
N VAL A 252 -12.92 -9.01 13.48
CA VAL A 252 -13.10 -7.74 14.19
C VAL A 252 -13.96 -6.75 13.39
N LEU A 253 -13.79 -6.74 12.06
CA LEU A 253 -14.32 -5.69 11.18
C LEU A 253 -15.56 -6.11 10.39
N ASP A 254 -15.80 -7.43 10.25
CA ASP A 254 -16.89 -8.02 9.45
C ASP A 254 -17.02 -7.37 8.04
N PRO A 255 -15.96 -7.37 7.21
CA PRO A 255 -15.99 -6.69 5.93
C PRO A 255 -16.79 -7.49 4.89
N GLU A 256 -17.40 -6.79 3.92
CA GLU A 256 -18.01 -7.41 2.73
C GLU A 256 -16.95 -7.97 1.76
N ILE A 257 -15.76 -7.38 1.76
CA ILE A 257 -14.65 -7.73 0.88
C ILE A 257 -13.30 -7.39 1.51
N VAL A 258 -12.32 -8.24 1.27
CA VAL A 258 -10.90 -7.97 1.55
C VAL A 258 -10.17 -7.76 0.24
N VAL A 259 -9.56 -6.59 0.05
CA VAL A 259 -8.77 -6.25 -1.13
C VAL A 259 -7.29 -6.26 -0.77
N VAL A 260 -6.49 -7.07 -1.47
CA VAL A 260 -5.05 -7.17 -1.28
C VAL A 260 -4.32 -6.52 -2.45
N GLY A 261 -3.60 -5.44 -2.16
CA GLY A 261 -2.73 -4.74 -3.09
C GLY A 261 -1.24 -4.88 -2.76
N GLY A 262 -0.42 -4.02 -3.37
CA GLY A 262 1.01 -3.93 -3.12
C GLY A 262 1.87 -4.92 -3.91
N GLY A 263 3.19 -4.68 -3.90
CA GLY A 263 4.13 -5.41 -4.76
C GLY A 263 4.22 -6.91 -4.50
N ALA A 264 4.01 -7.37 -3.25
CA ALA A 264 4.02 -8.80 -2.94
C ALA A 264 2.82 -9.54 -3.55
N ALA A 265 1.66 -8.87 -3.71
CA ALA A 265 0.48 -9.45 -4.36
C ALA A 265 0.75 -9.82 -5.84
N ALA A 266 1.77 -9.22 -6.48
CA ALA A 266 2.21 -9.60 -7.83
C ALA A 266 2.71 -11.05 -7.94
N ALA A 267 3.01 -11.72 -6.82
CA ALA A 267 3.29 -13.15 -6.81
C ALA A 267 2.06 -14.01 -7.22
N GLY A 268 0.87 -13.41 -7.25
CA GLY A 268 -0.36 -14.06 -7.67
C GLY A 268 -0.73 -15.25 -6.79
N ASN A 269 -1.21 -16.32 -7.38
CA ASN A 269 -1.65 -17.52 -6.64
C ASN A 269 -0.54 -18.22 -5.84
N LEU A 270 0.73 -17.96 -6.10
CA LEU A 270 1.82 -18.51 -5.29
C LEU A 270 1.80 -17.97 -3.86
N LEU A 271 1.35 -16.71 -3.67
CA LEU A 271 1.14 -16.08 -2.38
C LEU A 271 -0.34 -16.12 -1.97
N LEU A 272 -1.23 -15.66 -2.86
CA LEU A 272 -2.64 -15.45 -2.52
C LEU A 272 -3.45 -16.76 -2.45
N GLY A 273 -3.02 -17.84 -3.08
CA GLY A 273 -3.63 -19.17 -2.91
C GLY A 273 -3.55 -19.66 -1.46
N PRO A 274 -2.34 -19.80 -0.90
CA PRO A 274 -2.16 -20.09 0.53
C PRO A 274 -2.82 -19.07 1.47
N ALA A 275 -2.82 -17.78 1.11
CA ALA A 275 -3.49 -16.74 1.90
C ALA A 275 -5.01 -16.98 1.96
N ARG A 276 -5.67 -17.26 0.84
CA ARG A 276 -7.12 -17.57 0.82
C ARG A 276 -7.44 -18.81 1.63
N ALA A 277 -6.60 -19.83 1.55
CA ALA A 277 -6.82 -21.09 2.29
C ALA A 277 -6.76 -20.86 3.81
N SER A 278 -5.74 -20.16 4.32
CA SER A 278 -5.62 -19.85 5.75
C SER A 278 -6.61 -18.79 6.23
N PHE A 279 -6.98 -17.84 5.36
CA PHE A 279 -8.01 -16.83 5.65
C PHE A 279 -9.35 -17.45 6.04
N VAL A 280 -9.85 -18.42 5.24
CA VAL A 280 -11.11 -19.10 5.50
C VAL A 280 -11.06 -19.88 6.82
N VAL A 281 -9.92 -20.51 7.12
CA VAL A 281 -9.72 -21.26 8.37
C VAL A 281 -9.67 -20.34 9.59
N ALA A 282 -9.12 -19.14 9.45
CA ALA A 282 -8.98 -18.17 10.54
C ALA A 282 -10.26 -17.39 10.86
N ILE A 283 -11.26 -17.44 9.96
CA ILE A 283 -12.57 -16.80 10.21
C ILE A 283 -13.38 -17.65 11.20
N GLU A 284 -13.81 -17.01 12.29
CA GLU A 284 -14.68 -17.62 13.30
C GLU A 284 -16.02 -17.99 12.68
N ALA A 285 -16.48 -19.22 12.93
CA ALA A 285 -17.75 -19.76 12.44
C ALA A 285 -17.99 -19.57 10.93
N ALA A 286 -16.95 -19.73 10.10
CA ALA A 286 -16.99 -19.49 8.66
C ALA A 286 -18.14 -20.22 7.93
N ALA A 287 -18.57 -21.40 8.42
CA ALA A 287 -19.69 -22.13 7.85
C ALA A 287 -21.08 -21.50 8.14
N HIS A 288 -21.16 -20.54 9.05
CA HIS A 288 -22.41 -19.94 9.53
C HIS A 288 -22.55 -18.45 9.16
N ARG A 289 -21.63 -17.91 8.35
CA ARG A 289 -21.65 -16.52 7.91
C ARG A 289 -21.44 -16.43 6.39
N PRO A 290 -21.87 -15.35 5.74
CA PRO A 290 -21.59 -15.16 4.34
C PRO A 290 -20.08 -15.22 4.05
N PRO A 291 -19.66 -15.84 2.93
CA PRO A 291 -18.24 -15.88 2.58
C PRO A 291 -17.73 -14.48 2.27
N VAL A 292 -16.60 -14.11 2.86
CA VAL A 292 -15.91 -12.86 2.58
C VAL A 292 -14.91 -13.09 1.44
N PRO A 293 -15.09 -12.47 0.26
CA PRO A 293 -14.15 -12.61 -0.84
C PRO A 293 -12.81 -11.92 -0.53
N LEU A 294 -11.69 -12.62 -0.80
CA LEU A 294 -10.35 -12.08 -0.79
C LEU A 294 -9.89 -11.91 -2.24
N VAL A 295 -9.82 -10.67 -2.68
CA VAL A 295 -9.53 -10.30 -4.07
C VAL A 295 -8.23 -9.48 -4.18
N THR A 296 -7.69 -9.41 -5.40
CA THR A 296 -6.52 -8.56 -5.70
C THR A 296 -7.01 -7.17 -6.10
N ALA A 297 -6.28 -6.13 -5.66
CA ALA A 297 -6.47 -4.76 -6.10
C ALA A 297 -6.44 -4.66 -7.63
N SER A 298 -7.32 -3.89 -8.23
CA SER A 298 -7.51 -3.80 -9.69
C SER A 298 -6.83 -2.58 -10.32
N LEU A 299 -6.60 -1.49 -9.56
CA LEU A 299 -5.96 -0.26 -10.04
C LEU A 299 -4.42 -0.35 -10.07
N GLY A 300 -3.86 -1.47 -9.60
CA GLY A 300 -2.42 -1.74 -9.63
C GLY A 300 -1.60 -0.68 -8.90
N ASN A 301 -0.49 -0.27 -9.50
CA ASN A 301 0.44 0.69 -8.89
C ASN A 301 -0.08 2.12 -8.83
N ASP A 302 -1.19 2.42 -9.49
CA ASP A 302 -1.77 3.75 -9.54
C ASP A 302 -2.86 3.97 -8.48
N ALA A 303 -3.24 2.91 -7.75
CA ALA A 303 -4.32 2.94 -6.77
C ALA A 303 -4.17 4.11 -5.77
N GLY A 304 -2.95 4.29 -5.21
CA GLY A 304 -2.66 5.37 -4.26
C GLY A 304 -2.86 6.76 -4.86
N ALA A 305 -2.27 7.01 -6.03
CA ALA A 305 -2.38 8.31 -6.69
C ALA A 305 -3.81 8.58 -7.20
N ILE A 306 -4.50 7.58 -7.79
CA ILE A 306 -5.90 7.71 -8.21
C ILE A 306 -6.78 8.02 -7.01
N GLY A 307 -6.65 7.25 -5.93
CA GLY A 307 -7.44 7.45 -4.73
C GLY A 307 -7.21 8.80 -4.06
N ALA A 308 -5.96 9.25 -3.98
CA ALA A 308 -5.63 10.58 -3.48
C ALA A 308 -6.31 11.69 -4.30
N ALA A 309 -6.28 11.58 -5.64
CA ALA A 309 -6.98 12.52 -6.52
C ALA A 309 -8.49 12.52 -6.30
N MET A 310 -9.11 11.32 -6.16
CA MET A 310 -10.55 11.20 -5.88
C MET A 310 -10.92 11.82 -4.52
N MET A 311 -10.12 11.60 -3.49
CA MET A 311 -10.31 12.25 -2.18
C MET A 311 -10.28 13.77 -2.28
N ALA A 312 -9.37 14.32 -3.10
CA ALA A 312 -9.25 15.76 -3.28
C ALA A 312 -10.45 16.36 -4.01
N LEU A 313 -10.96 15.70 -5.05
CA LEU A 313 -12.16 16.13 -5.78
C LEU A 313 -13.41 16.14 -4.89
N GLU A 314 -13.58 15.14 -4.03
CA GLU A 314 -14.71 15.06 -3.11
C GLU A 314 -14.72 16.17 -2.06
N LYS A 315 -13.56 16.71 -1.70
CA LYS A 315 -13.48 17.83 -0.73
C LYS A 315 -13.89 19.18 -1.34
N LEU A 316 -14.05 19.25 -2.65
CA LEU A 316 -14.53 20.45 -3.34
C LEU A 316 -16.07 20.52 -3.44
N THR A 317 -16.75 19.38 -3.20
CA THR A 317 -18.19 19.24 -3.20
C THR A 317 -18.76 19.27 -1.78
#